data_ff5818d41f49f537b5617fd53b795e5e
#
_entry.id   ff5818d41f49f537b5617fd53b795e5e
#
_cell.length_a   1.000
_cell.length_b   1.000
_cell.length_c   1.000
_cell.angle_alpha   90.00
_cell.angle_beta   90.00
_cell.angle_gamma   90.00
#
_symmetry.space_group_name_H-M   'P 1'
#
loop_
_entity.id
_entity.type
_entity.pdbx_description
1 polymer ?
#
loop_
_entity_poly.entity_id
_entity_poly.type
_entity_poly.pdbx_seq_one_letter_code
_entity_poly.pdbx_strand_id
1 'polypeptide(L)'
;PWVKENADAFLVQWYAGEEQGNSAADILLGNVNPSGKLNVSFPRSTGNTPCYYNYLPTDKEYYDNLGGSPDSPAARYIFEKPYALWNFGYGLSYSDFNYVSCELGASEYDSANGVIRAEVEVENVSDRDGKEVVQLYIRDLLSSVATPIKQLKAFKKVLVPAHGKVKVSLEVPVDELSLYNERMQRVVEPGDFEIQIGSSSDCIQFRDTVSVR
;
A
#
# COMPACT_ATOMS: atom_id res chain seq x y z
N PRO A 1 18.75 -6.70 5.07
CA PRO A 1 19.47 -6.16 3.89
C PRO A 1 20.17 -7.25 3.09
N TRP A 2 21.03 -8.07 3.70
CA TRP A 2 21.84 -9.06 2.99
C TRP A 2 21.05 -9.98 2.04
N VAL A 3 19.88 -10.49 2.48
CA VAL A 3 19.02 -11.35 1.63
C VAL A 3 18.54 -10.58 0.38
N LYS A 4 18.14 -9.31 0.55
CA LYS A 4 17.68 -8.47 -0.58
C LYS A 4 18.77 -8.21 -1.62
N GLU A 5 20.02 -8.20 -1.18
CA GLU A 5 21.19 -7.87 -2.02
C GLU A 5 21.84 -9.09 -2.65
N ASN A 6 21.66 -10.29 -2.06
CA ASN A 6 22.44 -11.47 -2.42
C ASN A 6 21.60 -12.71 -2.78
N ALA A 7 20.29 -12.72 -2.54
CA ALA A 7 19.43 -13.83 -2.93
C ALA A 7 18.75 -13.51 -4.27
N ASP A 8 18.78 -14.47 -5.20
CA ASP A 8 18.11 -14.35 -6.51
C ASP A 8 16.58 -14.28 -6.35
N ALA A 9 16.03 -14.98 -5.34
CA ALA A 9 14.63 -14.95 -4.99
C ALA A 9 14.43 -15.16 -3.49
N PHE A 10 13.33 -14.63 -2.96
CA PHE A 10 12.94 -14.79 -1.57
C PHE A 10 11.44 -15.02 -1.47
N LEU A 11 11.05 -16.21 -1.00
CA LEU A 11 9.65 -16.60 -0.78
C LEU A 11 9.32 -16.56 0.71
N VAL A 12 8.34 -15.74 1.08
CA VAL A 12 7.77 -15.69 2.43
C VAL A 12 6.48 -16.50 2.44
N GLN A 13 6.47 -17.58 3.20
CA GLN A 13 5.36 -18.52 3.20
C GLN A 13 4.54 -18.51 4.51
N TRP A 14 5.02 -17.81 5.53
CA TRP A 14 4.41 -17.79 6.87
C TRP A 14 4.10 -19.21 7.38
N TYR A 15 2.96 -19.38 8.04
CA TYR A 15 2.45 -20.67 8.52
C TYR A 15 1.30 -21.13 7.61
N ALA A 16 1.64 -21.78 6.50
CA ALA A 16 0.69 -22.10 5.43
C ALA A 16 -0.11 -23.41 5.65
N GLY A 17 0.01 -24.05 6.81
CA GLY A 17 -0.75 -25.24 7.16
C GLY A 17 -0.28 -26.51 6.46
N GLU A 18 -1.17 -27.50 6.33
CA GLU A 18 -0.83 -28.85 5.82
C GLU A 18 -0.33 -28.84 4.37
N GLU A 19 -0.85 -27.93 3.54
CA GLU A 19 -0.48 -27.80 2.12
C GLU A 19 0.76 -26.94 1.88
N GLN A 20 1.50 -26.61 2.92
CA GLN A 20 2.68 -25.72 2.82
C GLN A 20 3.72 -26.22 1.80
N GLY A 21 4.02 -27.52 1.82
CA GLY A 21 4.97 -28.13 0.92
C GLY A 21 4.50 -28.09 -0.54
N ASN A 22 3.25 -28.43 -0.79
CA ASN A 22 2.65 -28.41 -2.12
C ASN A 22 2.61 -26.99 -2.69
N SER A 23 2.17 -26.03 -1.90
CA SER A 23 2.12 -24.63 -2.35
C SER A 23 3.50 -24.04 -2.64
N ALA A 24 4.52 -24.39 -1.85
CA ALA A 24 5.90 -23.98 -2.14
C ALA A 24 6.39 -24.60 -3.46
N ALA A 25 6.18 -25.90 -3.64
CA ALA A 25 6.59 -26.62 -4.85
C ALA A 25 5.92 -26.04 -6.10
N ASP A 26 4.62 -25.76 -6.05
CA ASP A 26 3.87 -25.19 -7.16
C ASP A 26 4.38 -23.81 -7.57
N ILE A 27 4.74 -22.97 -6.62
CA ILE A 27 5.35 -21.68 -6.91
C ILE A 27 6.75 -21.87 -7.49
N LEU A 28 7.62 -22.63 -6.83
CA LEU A 28 9.02 -22.80 -7.26
C LEU A 28 9.15 -23.47 -8.62
N LEU A 29 8.26 -24.41 -8.95
CA LEU A 29 8.21 -25.08 -10.26
C LEU A 29 7.46 -24.25 -11.31
N GLY A 30 6.86 -23.15 -10.92
CA GLY A 30 6.13 -22.29 -11.83
C GLY A 30 4.72 -22.81 -12.21
N ASN A 31 4.18 -23.80 -11.54
CA ASN A 31 2.82 -24.27 -11.76
C ASN A 31 1.77 -23.20 -11.37
N VAL A 32 2.08 -22.43 -10.34
CA VAL A 32 1.25 -21.33 -9.85
C VAL A 32 2.03 -20.02 -9.92
N ASN A 33 1.42 -18.98 -10.48
CA ASN A 33 1.96 -17.63 -10.48
C ASN A 33 1.71 -16.99 -9.10
N PRO A 34 2.76 -16.59 -8.34
CA PRO A 34 2.58 -15.96 -7.04
C PRO A 34 1.84 -14.63 -7.14
N SER A 35 0.98 -14.36 -6.17
CA SER A 35 0.17 -13.14 -6.13
C SER A 35 -0.06 -12.65 -4.69
N GLY A 36 0.73 -13.14 -3.75
CA GLY A 36 0.70 -12.70 -2.36
C GLY A 36 1.32 -11.31 -2.21
N LYS A 37 0.74 -10.51 -1.33
CA LYS A 37 1.31 -9.22 -0.93
C LYS A 37 1.58 -9.23 0.57
N LEU A 38 2.65 -8.56 1.00
CA LEU A 38 3.00 -8.46 2.42
C LEU A 38 1.93 -7.68 3.18
N ASN A 39 1.44 -8.26 4.25
CA ASN A 39 0.50 -7.63 5.19
C ASN A 39 1.20 -6.94 6.37
N VAL A 40 2.52 -6.93 6.37
CA VAL A 40 3.37 -6.16 7.29
C VAL A 40 4.58 -5.64 6.53
N SER A 41 5.15 -4.52 6.96
CA SER A 41 6.44 -4.06 6.45
C SER A 41 7.57 -4.89 7.04
N PHE A 42 8.58 -5.20 6.25
CA PHE A 42 9.82 -5.83 6.74
C PHE A 42 10.83 -4.76 7.12
N PRO A 43 11.24 -4.68 8.39
CA PRO A 43 12.26 -3.71 8.82
C PRO A 43 13.64 -4.08 8.24
N ARG A 44 14.53 -3.11 8.16
CA ARG A 44 15.93 -3.32 7.74
C ARG A 44 16.74 -4.06 8.78
N SER A 45 16.45 -3.79 10.04
CA SER A 45 17.09 -4.42 11.18
C SER A 45 16.12 -4.49 12.37
N THR A 46 16.48 -5.21 13.40
CA THR A 46 15.71 -5.25 14.65
C THR A 46 15.59 -3.87 15.30
N GLY A 47 16.56 -2.99 15.08
CA GLY A 47 16.54 -1.60 15.56
C GLY A 47 15.54 -0.70 14.85
N ASN A 48 15.02 -1.12 13.68
CA ASN A 48 13.97 -0.40 12.94
C ASN A 48 12.55 -0.82 13.30
N THR A 49 12.34 -1.54 14.38
CA THR A 49 11.00 -1.94 14.84
C THR A 49 10.47 -0.98 15.90
N PRO A 50 9.18 -0.63 15.85
CA PRO A 50 8.16 -0.99 14.84
C PRO A 50 8.34 -0.25 13.52
N CYS A 51 7.97 -0.91 12.38
CA CYS A 51 8.09 -0.37 11.05
C CYS A 51 6.70 -0.31 10.39
N TYR A 52 5.98 0.78 10.62
CA TYR A 52 4.62 0.96 10.11
C TYR A 52 4.61 1.72 8.79
N TYR A 53 3.77 1.30 7.83
CA TYR A 53 3.52 2.06 6.60
C TYR A 53 2.62 3.28 6.84
N ASN A 54 1.81 3.23 7.89
CA ASN A 54 0.81 4.21 8.29
C ASN A 54 1.24 5.00 9.54
N TYR A 55 2.52 5.40 9.59
CA TYR A 55 3.04 6.20 10.68
C TYR A 55 2.38 7.59 10.74
N LEU A 56 2.44 8.21 11.90
CA LEU A 56 1.96 9.58 12.09
C LEU A 56 2.98 10.57 11.50
N PRO A 57 2.51 11.68 10.89
CA PRO A 57 3.41 12.73 10.42
C PRO A 57 4.25 13.28 11.56
N THR A 58 5.48 13.62 11.28
CA THR A 58 6.39 14.23 12.25
C THR A 58 6.87 15.58 11.73
N ASP A 59 7.18 16.49 12.64
CA ASP A 59 7.78 17.79 12.36
C ASP A 59 9.23 17.73 11.84
N LYS A 60 9.79 16.52 11.82
CA LYS A 60 11.20 16.28 11.52
C LYS A 60 11.45 15.61 10.17
N GLU A 61 10.43 15.43 9.37
CA GLU A 61 10.51 14.88 8.00
C GLU A 61 11.33 13.58 7.90
N TYR A 62 11.18 12.69 8.87
CA TYR A 62 12.01 11.48 9.02
C TYR A 62 12.06 10.60 7.78
N TYR A 63 11.01 10.63 6.98
CA TYR A 63 10.84 9.71 5.85
C TYR A 63 11.09 10.38 4.50
N ASP A 64 11.07 11.71 4.43
CA ASP A 64 11.33 12.45 3.20
C ASP A 64 12.83 12.69 3.00
N ASN A 65 13.60 12.71 4.08
CA ASN A 65 15.04 12.88 4.06
C ASN A 65 15.76 11.56 4.38
N LEU A 66 16.32 10.98 3.36
CA LEU A 66 17.00 9.69 3.37
C LEU A 66 18.28 9.70 4.22
N GLY A 67 18.15 9.27 5.46
CA GLY A 67 19.27 8.99 6.34
C GLY A 67 19.96 10.23 6.94
N GLY A 68 20.19 10.19 8.24
CA GLY A 68 21.07 11.10 8.92
C GLY A 68 22.54 10.81 8.61
N SER A 69 23.39 11.81 8.70
CA SER A 69 24.82 11.65 8.81
C SER A 69 25.24 11.81 10.26
N PRO A 70 26.44 11.34 10.66
CA PRO A 70 27.00 11.64 11.97
C PRO A 70 27.04 13.15 12.28
N ASP A 71 27.11 13.98 11.21
CA ASP A 71 27.21 15.43 11.30
C ASP A 71 25.85 16.14 11.43
N SER A 72 24.76 15.42 11.21
CA SER A 72 23.39 15.92 11.37
C SER A 72 22.47 14.87 12.00
N PRO A 73 22.70 14.51 13.27
CA PRO A 73 22.02 13.39 13.91
C PRO A 73 20.61 13.72 14.41
N ALA A 74 20.25 14.96 14.54
CA ALA A 74 19.16 15.41 15.42
C ALA A 74 17.73 15.00 14.99
N ALA A 75 17.54 14.43 13.82
CA ALA A 75 16.21 14.06 13.33
C ALA A 75 16.20 12.79 12.48
N ARG A 76 17.28 12.02 12.46
CA ARG A 76 17.46 10.96 11.48
C ARG A 76 18.12 9.73 12.11
N TYR A 77 17.83 8.55 11.54
CA TYR A 77 18.61 7.35 11.85
C TYR A 77 20.06 7.55 11.40
N ILE A 78 21.02 7.29 12.28
CA ILE A 78 22.44 7.55 12.01
C ILE A 78 23.07 6.44 11.16
N PHE A 79 22.71 5.18 11.41
CA PHE A 79 23.33 4.02 10.76
C PHE A 79 22.39 3.25 9.83
N GLU A 80 21.12 3.66 9.78
CA GLU A 80 20.08 2.96 9.01
C GLU A 80 19.18 3.96 8.29
N LYS A 81 18.55 3.49 7.21
CA LYS A 81 17.53 4.24 6.51
C LYS A 81 16.19 4.12 7.24
N PRO A 82 15.37 5.17 7.30
CA PRO A 82 14.13 5.17 8.08
C PRO A 82 13.00 4.33 7.46
N TYR A 83 13.12 3.93 6.20
CA TYR A 83 12.09 3.18 5.49
C TYR A 83 12.33 1.68 5.56
N ALA A 84 11.25 0.91 5.35
CA ALA A 84 11.27 -0.54 5.35
C ALA A 84 12.23 -1.16 4.31
N LEU A 85 12.65 -2.39 4.53
CA LEU A 85 13.35 -3.19 3.53
C LEU A 85 12.42 -3.60 2.40
N TRP A 86 11.21 -4.06 2.76
CA TRP A 86 10.06 -4.27 1.88
C TRP A 86 8.83 -3.66 2.56
N ASN A 87 8.12 -2.84 1.84
CA ASN A 87 6.99 -2.11 2.37
C ASN A 87 5.71 -2.97 2.43
N PHE A 88 4.75 -2.54 3.25
CA PHE A 88 3.41 -3.11 3.29
C PHE A 88 2.78 -3.15 1.89
N GLY A 89 2.13 -4.24 1.56
CA GLY A 89 1.51 -4.43 0.24
C GLY A 89 2.47 -4.90 -0.85
N TYR A 90 3.79 -4.91 -0.63
CA TYR A 90 4.76 -5.37 -1.60
C TYR A 90 4.64 -6.87 -1.88
N GLY A 91 4.86 -7.27 -3.13
CA GLY A 91 4.95 -8.67 -3.55
C GLY A 91 5.12 -8.75 -5.05
N LEU A 92 5.98 -9.66 -5.50
CA LEU A 92 6.27 -9.91 -6.90
C LEU A 92 5.35 -11.00 -7.48
N SER A 93 5.25 -11.01 -8.78
CA SER A 93 4.59 -12.01 -9.61
C SER A 93 5.55 -12.47 -10.70
N TYR A 94 5.24 -13.58 -11.37
CA TYR A 94 5.89 -13.95 -12.63
C TYR A 94 5.33 -13.18 -13.83
N SER A 95 4.32 -12.34 -13.61
CA SER A 95 3.76 -11.44 -14.60
C SER A 95 3.97 -10.00 -14.18
N ASP A 96 4.17 -9.12 -15.15
CA ASP A 96 4.30 -7.68 -14.97
C ASP A 96 2.99 -6.98 -15.29
N PHE A 97 2.64 -6.01 -14.46
CA PHE A 97 1.37 -5.28 -14.57
C PHE A 97 1.62 -3.78 -14.72
N ASN A 98 0.94 -3.19 -15.70
CA ASN A 98 0.87 -1.75 -15.87
C ASN A 98 -0.48 -1.22 -15.39
N TYR A 99 -0.47 -0.14 -14.64
CA TYR A 99 -1.65 0.62 -14.27
C TYR A 99 -1.87 1.67 -15.35
N VAL A 100 -2.87 1.45 -16.21
CA VAL A 100 -3.06 2.22 -17.46
C VAL A 100 -3.80 3.52 -17.19
N SER A 101 -4.88 3.46 -16.40
CA SER A 101 -5.70 4.62 -16.07
C SER A 101 -6.36 4.47 -14.72
N CYS A 102 -6.75 5.60 -14.15
CA CYS A 102 -7.58 5.67 -12.95
C CYS A 102 -8.60 6.79 -13.13
N GLU A 103 -9.87 6.50 -12.85
CA GLU A 103 -10.96 7.46 -12.86
C GLU A 103 -11.65 7.45 -11.50
N LEU A 104 -11.80 8.61 -10.88
CA LEU A 104 -12.60 8.77 -9.67
C LEU A 104 -14.05 9.09 -10.04
N GLY A 105 -15.00 8.53 -9.27
CA GLY A 105 -16.43 8.69 -9.54
C GLY A 105 -16.94 10.12 -9.38
N ALA A 106 -16.32 10.90 -8.48
CA ALA A 106 -16.60 12.32 -8.27
C ALA A 106 -15.40 12.98 -7.57
N SER A 107 -15.37 14.32 -7.58
CA SER A 107 -14.40 15.13 -6.82
C SER A 107 -14.92 15.55 -5.44
N GLU A 108 -16.23 15.41 -5.18
CA GLU A 108 -16.87 15.78 -3.92
C GLU A 108 -17.86 14.72 -3.47
N TYR A 109 -17.90 14.45 -2.17
CA TYR A 109 -18.74 13.42 -1.56
C TYR A 109 -19.43 13.96 -0.31
N ASP A 110 -20.66 13.48 -0.08
CA ASP A 110 -21.41 13.75 1.13
C ASP A 110 -20.82 13.03 2.34
N SER A 111 -20.66 13.75 3.45
CA SER A 111 -20.03 13.20 4.66
C SER A 111 -20.86 12.13 5.36
N ALA A 112 -22.19 12.13 5.18
CA ALA A 112 -23.08 11.18 5.85
C ALA A 112 -23.27 9.87 5.07
N ASN A 113 -23.34 9.93 3.73
CA ASN A 113 -23.73 8.79 2.92
C ASN A 113 -22.86 8.60 1.65
N GLY A 114 -21.80 9.37 1.51
CA GLY A 114 -20.91 9.30 0.35
C GLY A 114 -20.20 7.96 0.22
N VAL A 115 -19.92 7.54 -1.02
CA VAL A 115 -19.07 6.39 -1.32
C VAL A 115 -18.06 6.83 -2.36
N ILE A 116 -16.79 6.89 -1.97
CA ILE A 116 -15.68 7.17 -2.86
C ILE A 116 -15.51 5.96 -3.77
N ARG A 117 -15.54 6.21 -5.10
CA ARG A 117 -15.36 5.17 -6.12
C ARG A 117 -14.17 5.47 -6.97
N ALA A 118 -13.38 4.42 -7.25
CA ALA A 118 -12.29 4.48 -8.19
C ALA A 118 -12.38 3.30 -9.16
N GLU A 119 -12.26 3.58 -10.47
CA GLU A 119 -12.11 2.56 -11.48
C GLU A 119 -10.69 2.62 -12.02
N VAL A 120 -9.97 1.50 -11.94
CA VAL A 120 -8.57 1.37 -12.34
C VAL A 120 -8.45 0.35 -13.46
N GLU A 121 -7.82 0.71 -14.58
CA GLU A 121 -7.50 -0.24 -15.64
C GLU A 121 -6.09 -0.79 -15.41
N VAL A 122 -5.97 -2.12 -15.28
CA VAL A 122 -4.71 -2.84 -15.13
C VAL A 122 -4.49 -3.73 -16.35
N GLU A 123 -3.30 -3.65 -16.93
CA GLU A 123 -2.82 -4.45 -18.05
C GLU A 123 -1.74 -5.42 -17.60
N ASN A 124 -1.84 -6.66 -18.03
CA ASN A 124 -0.76 -7.63 -17.94
C ASN A 124 0.06 -7.58 -19.22
N VAL A 125 1.34 -7.24 -19.12
CA VAL A 125 2.24 -7.12 -20.27
C VAL A 125 3.08 -8.37 -20.52
N SER A 126 2.80 -9.44 -19.80
CA SER A 126 3.54 -10.73 -19.86
C SER A 126 2.76 -11.79 -20.63
N ASP A 127 3.46 -12.84 -21.06
CA ASP A 127 2.91 -14.01 -21.79
C ASP A 127 2.17 -15.00 -20.87
N ARG A 128 1.98 -14.64 -19.60
CA ARG A 128 1.38 -15.50 -18.58
C ARG A 128 0.28 -14.79 -17.82
N ASP A 129 -0.82 -15.52 -17.59
CA ASP A 129 -1.89 -15.05 -16.70
C ASP A 129 -1.33 -14.77 -15.29
N GLY A 130 -1.76 -13.69 -14.70
CA GLY A 130 -1.35 -13.31 -13.35
C GLY A 130 -2.46 -12.67 -12.56
N LYS A 131 -2.30 -12.64 -11.24
CA LYS A 131 -3.24 -11.94 -10.36
C LYS A 131 -2.53 -10.74 -9.76
N GLU A 132 -3.13 -9.56 -9.94
CA GLU A 132 -2.68 -8.34 -9.29
C GLU A 132 -3.60 -7.95 -8.13
N VAL A 133 -3.04 -7.27 -7.13
CA VAL A 133 -3.78 -6.72 -5.99
C VAL A 133 -3.71 -5.20 -6.09
N VAL A 134 -4.77 -4.61 -6.62
CA VAL A 134 -4.93 -3.15 -6.65
C VAL A 134 -5.28 -2.66 -5.25
N GLN A 135 -4.53 -1.70 -4.73
CA GLN A 135 -4.63 -1.18 -3.38
C GLN A 135 -4.97 0.31 -3.41
N LEU A 136 -5.96 0.72 -2.62
CA LEU A 136 -6.39 2.11 -2.47
C LEU A 136 -6.09 2.56 -1.05
N TYR A 137 -5.26 3.58 -0.95
CA TYR A 137 -4.91 4.24 0.29
C TYR A 137 -5.52 5.63 0.31
N ILE A 138 -5.88 6.10 1.50
CA ILE A 138 -6.38 7.45 1.72
C ILE A 138 -5.56 8.13 2.79
N ARG A 139 -5.26 9.40 2.54
CA ARG A 139 -4.64 10.33 3.48
C ARG A 139 -5.58 11.49 3.73
N ASP A 140 -5.87 11.77 4.97
CA ASP A 140 -6.49 13.01 5.40
C ASP A 140 -5.44 14.13 5.34
N LEU A 141 -5.71 15.18 4.59
CA LEU A 141 -4.74 16.27 4.39
C LEU A 141 -4.71 17.24 5.56
N LEU A 142 -5.83 17.41 6.24
CA LEU A 142 -5.95 18.31 7.39
C LEU A 142 -7.05 17.85 8.35
N SER A 143 -6.69 17.38 9.51
CA SER A 143 -7.59 16.88 10.55
C SER A 143 -7.37 17.58 11.89
N SER A 144 -8.41 17.56 12.75
CA SER A 144 -8.36 18.16 14.10
C SER A 144 -7.40 17.43 15.05
N VAL A 145 -7.07 16.18 14.74
CA VAL A 145 -6.14 15.33 15.50
C VAL A 145 -5.11 14.72 14.54
N ALA A 146 -3.99 14.25 15.08
CA ALA A 146 -2.97 13.61 14.26
C ALA A 146 -3.51 12.30 13.63
N THR A 147 -3.52 12.23 12.31
CA THR A 147 -3.92 11.06 11.52
C THR A 147 -2.71 10.46 10.79
N PRO A 148 -2.74 9.15 10.47
CA PRO A 148 -1.66 8.52 9.70
C PRO A 148 -1.46 9.15 8.32
N ILE A 149 -0.21 9.15 7.83
CA ILE A 149 0.13 9.67 6.49
C ILE A 149 -0.63 8.99 5.35
N LYS A 150 -1.13 7.78 5.58
CA LYS A 150 -2.03 7.04 4.71
C LYS A 150 -2.59 5.82 5.42
N GLN A 151 -3.73 5.35 4.97
CA GLN A 151 -4.34 4.10 5.43
C GLN A 151 -4.88 3.33 4.23
N LEU A 152 -4.63 2.00 4.19
CA LEU A 152 -5.28 1.12 3.22
C LEU A 152 -6.78 1.08 3.54
N LYS A 153 -7.62 1.53 2.62
CA LYS A 153 -9.08 1.57 2.78
C LYS A 153 -9.81 0.56 1.90
N ALA A 154 -9.24 0.22 0.74
CA ALA A 154 -9.78 -0.83 -0.10
C ALA A 154 -8.66 -1.56 -0.85
N PHE A 155 -8.90 -2.82 -1.20
CA PHE A 155 -8.06 -3.57 -2.12
C PHE A 155 -8.89 -4.62 -2.87
N LYS A 156 -8.41 -5.00 -4.04
CA LYS A 156 -9.05 -6.06 -4.81
C LYS A 156 -8.01 -6.87 -5.58
N LYS A 157 -8.05 -8.19 -5.39
CA LYS A 157 -7.26 -9.13 -6.18
C LYS A 157 -8.03 -9.54 -7.42
N VAL A 158 -7.44 -9.34 -8.59
CA VAL A 158 -8.05 -9.66 -9.88
C VAL A 158 -7.13 -10.52 -10.73
N LEU A 159 -7.71 -11.44 -11.50
CA LEU A 159 -6.99 -12.16 -12.55
C LEU A 159 -6.92 -11.25 -13.78
N VAL A 160 -5.71 -11.05 -14.30
CA VAL A 160 -5.45 -10.33 -15.54
C VAL A 160 -4.84 -11.32 -16.52
N PRO A 161 -5.54 -11.72 -17.59
CA PRO A 161 -5.01 -12.63 -18.60
C PRO A 161 -3.73 -12.09 -19.25
N ALA A 162 -2.91 -12.99 -19.76
CA ALA A 162 -1.73 -12.63 -20.54
C ALA A 162 -2.12 -11.63 -21.67
N HIS A 163 -1.36 -10.52 -21.76
CA HIS A 163 -1.63 -9.40 -22.69
C HIS A 163 -3.05 -8.80 -22.61
N GLY A 164 -3.77 -9.12 -21.54
CA GLY A 164 -5.14 -8.63 -21.30
C GLY A 164 -5.19 -7.40 -20.43
N LYS A 165 -6.36 -6.75 -20.44
CA LYS A 165 -6.69 -5.63 -19.56
C LYS A 165 -7.94 -5.93 -18.76
N VAL A 166 -7.99 -5.45 -17.53
CA VAL A 166 -9.13 -5.61 -16.62
C VAL A 166 -9.40 -4.29 -15.91
N LYS A 167 -10.65 -3.89 -15.84
CA LYS A 167 -11.10 -2.79 -15.02
C LYS A 167 -11.42 -3.27 -13.62
N VAL A 168 -10.90 -2.57 -12.64
CA VAL A 168 -11.02 -2.87 -11.22
C VAL A 168 -11.75 -1.72 -10.54
N SER A 169 -12.92 -1.99 -10.02
CA SER A 169 -13.68 -1.03 -9.24
C SER A 169 -13.38 -1.23 -7.75
N LEU A 170 -13.03 -0.14 -7.07
CA LEU A 170 -12.81 -0.03 -5.63
C LEU A 170 -13.80 0.98 -5.07
N GLU A 171 -14.37 0.66 -3.91
CA GLU A 171 -15.34 1.51 -3.21
C GLU A 171 -14.92 1.67 -1.75
N VAL A 172 -15.04 2.90 -1.24
CA VAL A 172 -14.79 3.22 0.16
C VAL A 172 -15.95 4.10 0.65
N PRO A 173 -16.80 3.60 1.57
CA PRO A 173 -17.78 4.44 2.25
C PRO A 173 -17.08 5.59 2.97
N VAL A 174 -17.62 6.80 2.88
CA VAL A 174 -17.03 7.99 3.54
C VAL A 174 -16.96 7.81 5.06
N ASP A 175 -17.86 7.03 5.65
CA ASP A 175 -17.80 6.67 7.07
C ASP A 175 -16.49 5.97 7.50
N GLU A 176 -15.80 5.27 6.59
CA GLU A 176 -14.48 4.68 6.82
C GLU A 176 -13.35 5.73 7.00
N LEU A 177 -13.62 7.00 6.70
CA LEU A 177 -12.71 8.12 6.94
C LEU A 177 -12.84 8.71 8.35
N SER A 178 -13.77 8.18 9.15
CA SER A 178 -14.02 8.68 10.49
C SER A 178 -12.79 8.57 11.40
N LEU A 179 -12.66 9.54 12.26
CA LEU A 179 -11.67 9.61 13.33
C LEU A 179 -12.35 9.84 14.70
N TYR A 180 -11.61 9.66 15.77
CA TYR A 180 -12.04 10.09 17.11
C TYR A 180 -11.44 11.46 17.41
N ASN A 181 -12.31 12.46 17.55
CA ASN A 181 -11.91 13.82 17.88
C ASN A 181 -11.46 13.96 19.37
N GLU A 182 -11.04 15.14 19.78
CA GLU A 182 -10.61 15.43 21.16
C GLU A 182 -11.68 15.13 22.23
N ARG A 183 -12.96 15.07 21.84
CA ARG A 183 -14.07 14.71 22.72
C ARG A 183 -14.41 13.22 22.72
N MET A 184 -13.56 12.39 22.10
CA MET A 184 -13.78 10.95 21.92
C MET A 184 -15.06 10.61 21.15
N GLN A 185 -15.51 11.49 20.27
CA GLN A 185 -16.62 11.26 19.37
C GLN A 185 -16.09 10.75 18.02
N ARG A 186 -16.68 9.68 17.49
CA ARG A 186 -16.39 9.20 16.16
C ARG A 186 -17.09 10.09 15.13
N VAL A 187 -16.31 10.77 14.32
CA VAL A 187 -16.81 11.76 13.34
C VAL A 187 -16.08 11.63 12.01
N VAL A 188 -16.75 11.96 10.94
CA VAL A 188 -16.13 12.27 9.66
C VAL A 188 -16.00 13.79 9.61
N GLU A 189 -14.78 14.29 9.52
CA GLU A 189 -14.53 15.72 9.40
C GLU A 189 -14.60 16.14 7.93
N PRO A 190 -15.32 17.23 7.60
CA PRO A 190 -15.24 17.82 6.27
C PRO A 190 -13.81 18.25 5.95
N GLY A 191 -13.35 17.95 4.73
CA GLY A 191 -11.98 18.26 4.35
C GLY A 191 -11.60 17.65 3.01
N ASP A 192 -10.33 17.77 2.68
CA ASP A 192 -9.76 17.22 1.47
C ASP A 192 -8.93 15.97 1.79
N PHE A 193 -9.13 14.94 1.00
CA PHE A 193 -8.52 13.62 1.16
C PHE A 193 -7.74 13.24 -0.09
N GLU A 194 -6.48 12.89 0.07
CA GLU A 194 -5.66 12.35 -1.02
C GLU A 194 -5.95 10.87 -1.20
N ILE A 195 -6.37 10.50 -2.40
CA ILE A 195 -6.56 9.12 -2.85
C ILE A 195 -5.27 8.67 -3.52
N GLN A 196 -4.73 7.54 -3.08
CA GLN A 196 -3.50 6.96 -3.61
C GLN A 196 -3.80 5.53 -4.06
N ILE A 197 -3.52 5.20 -5.31
CA ILE A 197 -3.76 3.87 -5.87
C ILE A 197 -2.45 3.29 -6.38
N GLY A 198 -2.18 2.05 -6.03
CA GLY A 198 -0.96 1.37 -6.44
C GLY A 198 -0.92 -0.11 -6.10
N SER A 199 0.25 -0.70 -6.29
CA SER A 199 0.52 -2.13 -6.04
C SER A 199 1.08 -2.40 -4.62
N SER A 200 1.50 -1.35 -3.92
CA SER A 200 1.97 -1.38 -2.53
C SER A 200 1.91 0.01 -1.91
N SER A 201 2.17 0.12 -0.61
CA SER A 201 2.13 1.41 0.11
C SER A 201 3.17 2.43 -0.37
N ASP A 202 4.21 1.99 -1.05
CA ASP A 202 5.29 2.83 -1.61
C ASP A 202 5.30 2.87 -3.14
N CYS A 203 4.63 1.93 -3.81
CA CYS A 203 4.49 1.89 -5.26
C CYS A 203 3.12 2.43 -5.68
N ILE A 204 2.96 3.75 -5.56
CA ILE A 204 1.73 4.46 -5.91
C ILE A 204 1.81 4.91 -7.38
N GLN A 205 0.80 4.53 -8.16
CA GLN A 205 0.70 4.81 -9.58
C GLN A 205 -0.16 6.04 -9.86
N PHE A 206 -1.22 6.25 -9.08
CA PHE A 206 -2.13 7.38 -9.23
C PHE A 206 -2.32 8.09 -7.89
N ARG A 207 -2.41 9.42 -7.97
CA ARG A 207 -2.76 10.30 -6.86
C ARG A 207 -3.78 11.31 -7.34
N ASP A 208 -4.81 11.51 -6.56
CA ASP A 208 -5.82 12.55 -6.78
C ASP A 208 -6.40 13.00 -5.45
N THR A 209 -7.13 14.09 -5.44
CA THR A 209 -7.74 14.65 -4.22
C THR A 209 -9.25 14.73 -4.40
N VAL A 210 -9.97 14.31 -3.35
CA VAL A 210 -11.42 14.47 -3.25
C VAL A 210 -11.77 15.28 -2.01
N SER A 211 -12.89 15.98 -2.08
CA SER A 211 -13.44 16.74 -0.95
C SER A 211 -14.62 16.01 -0.32
N VAL A 212 -14.68 16.00 1.00
CA VAL A 212 -15.86 15.57 1.78
C VAL A 212 -16.52 16.80 2.39
N ARG A 213 -17.84 16.94 2.19
CA ARG A 213 -18.63 18.11 2.66
C ARG A 213 -19.81 17.67 3.50
#